data_ac12133ed26bef6ae3b3ac4348a5f5f3
#
_entry.id   ac12133ed26bef6ae3b3ac4348a5f5f3
#
_cell.length_a   1.000
_cell.length_b   1.000
_cell.length_c   1.000
_cell.angle_alpha   90.00
_cell.angle_beta   90.00
_cell.angle_gamma   90.00
#
_symmetry.space_group_name_H-M   'P 1'
#
loop_
_entity.id
_entity.type
_entity.pdbx_description
1 polymer ?
#
loop_
_entity_poly.entity_id
_entity_poly.type
_entity_poly.pdbx_seq_one_letter_code
_entity_poly.pdbx_strand_id
1 'polypeptide(L)'
;MQQQDIHRFLERYFRANDCEITETSAGRLVAKLTIDLDKELMNRPFYWHYVEKIGAEQHPAPLTFLTEKHGQGEGEFIHFGSPRLHQIFESAKKRSSFIRLYEENTGSESTYIPLSPWLNLNVKISYLCDRKKDVLLSLGLHLISGQIEERFIDNLKKRRLSPKLPDYCFPVTALIKPQSGLTRLKRFISKRIEQEDHSWAE
;
A
#
# COMPACT_ATOMS: atom_id res chain seq x y z
N MET A 1 -4.30 -13.36 -6.75
CA MET A 1 -3.39 -13.38 -5.60
C MET A 1 -3.33 -14.80 -5.07
N GLN A 2 -2.14 -15.41 -5.08
CA GLN A 2 -1.96 -16.80 -4.60
C GLN A 2 -1.91 -16.82 -3.06
N GLN A 3 -2.13 -17.98 -2.46
CA GLN A 3 -2.14 -18.12 -0.99
C GLN A 3 -0.81 -17.72 -0.34
N GLN A 4 0.30 -18.02 -0.99
CA GLN A 4 1.64 -17.60 -0.54
C GLN A 4 1.81 -16.07 -0.55
N ASP A 5 1.20 -15.37 -1.52
CA ASP A 5 1.23 -13.90 -1.57
C ASP A 5 0.40 -13.31 -0.42
N ILE A 6 -0.75 -13.94 -0.09
CA ILE A 6 -1.58 -13.53 1.05
C ILE A 6 -0.80 -13.70 2.35
N HIS A 7 -0.15 -14.84 2.56
CA HIS A 7 0.67 -15.09 3.74
C HIS A 7 1.77 -14.03 3.90
N ARG A 8 2.54 -13.80 2.84
CA ARG A 8 3.62 -12.78 2.82
C ARG A 8 3.09 -11.37 3.04
N PHE A 9 1.93 -11.04 2.49
CA PHE A 9 1.29 -9.74 2.71
C PHE A 9 0.89 -9.56 4.17
N LEU A 10 0.22 -10.56 4.79
CA LEU A 10 -0.18 -10.52 6.20
C LEU A 10 1.03 -10.36 7.13
N GLU A 11 2.07 -11.14 6.92
CA GLU A 11 3.31 -11.04 7.70
C GLU A 11 3.89 -9.62 7.63
N ARG A 12 4.03 -9.06 6.43
CA ARG A 12 4.54 -7.70 6.24
C ARG A 12 3.62 -6.65 6.85
N TYR A 13 2.30 -6.82 6.73
CA TYR A 13 1.33 -5.90 7.28
C TYR A 13 1.41 -5.83 8.80
N PHE A 14 1.43 -6.97 9.48
CA PHE A 14 1.50 -7.00 10.95
C PHE A 14 2.84 -6.51 11.47
N ARG A 15 3.95 -6.85 10.84
CA ARG A 15 5.27 -6.31 11.19
C ARG A 15 5.35 -4.79 11.01
N ALA A 16 4.79 -4.26 9.92
CA ALA A 16 4.76 -2.82 9.66
C ALA A 16 3.89 -2.02 10.63
N ASN A 17 3.02 -2.69 11.39
CA ASN A 17 2.17 -2.11 12.43
C ASN A 17 2.62 -2.54 13.84
N ASP A 18 3.90 -2.87 14.01
CA ASP A 18 4.54 -3.20 15.29
C ASP A 18 3.87 -4.35 16.05
N CYS A 19 3.20 -5.26 15.32
CA CYS A 19 2.65 -6.48 15.92
C CYS A 19 3.76 -7.52 16.11
N GLU A 20 3.71 -8.19 17.25
CA GLU A 20 4.59 -9.32 17.53
C GLU A 20 4.08 -10.55 16.77
N ILE A 21 4.91 -11.09 15.86
CA ILE A 21 4.60 -12.36 15.19
C ILE A 21 5.20 -13.48 16.04
N THR A 22 4.33 -14.25 16.70
CA THR A 22 4.74 -15.32 17.61
C THR A 22 4.98 -16.64 16.88
N GLU A 23 4.34 -16.82 15.73
CA GLU A 23 4.51 -18.01 14.89
C GLU A 23 4.35 -17.62 13.41
N THR A 24 5.30 -18.04 12.60
CA THR A 24 5.17 -18.02 11.14
C THR A 24 5.68 -19.34 10.59
N SER A 25 4.81 -20.15 10.09
CA SER A 25 5.12 -21.45 9.45
C SER A 25 4.41 -21.55 8.11
N ALA A 26 4.74 -22.56 7.31
CA ALA A 26 4.04 -22.81 6.06
C ALA A 26 2.53 -22.96 6.34
N GLY A 27 1.74 -22.00 5.90
CA GLY A 27 0.29 -22.03 6.02
C GLY A 27 -0.32 -21.52 7.34
N ARG A 28 0.50 -21.11 8.34
CA ARG A 28 0.00 -20.57 9.62
C ARG A 28 0.77 -19.31 10.02
N LEU A 29 0.02 -18.29 10.47
CA LEU A 29 0.56 -17.03 10.98
C LEU A 29 -0.18 -16.66 12.26
N VAL A 30 0.56 -16.43 13.34
CA VAL A 30 0.01 -15.95 14.63
C VAL A 30 0.62 -14.58 14.92
N ALA A 31 -0.25 -13.58 15.04
CA ALA A 31 0.13 -12.20 15.34
C ALA A 31 -0.56 -11.71 16.62
N LYS A 32 0.21 -11.21 17.56
CA LYS A 32 -0.31 -10.47 18.72
C LYS A 32 -0.50 -9.02 18.30
N LEU A 33 -1.74 -8.56 18.37
CA LEU A 33 -2.10 -7.23 17.89
C LEU A 33 -1.57 -6.13 18.81
N THR A 34 -1.35 -4.94 18.23
CA THR A 34 -1.29 -3.69 18.99
C THR A 34 -2.70 -3.28 19.41
N ILE A 35 -2.83 -2.42 20.40
CA ILE A 35 -4.11 -1.90 20.91
C ILE A 35 -4.93 -1.28 19.77
N ASP A 36 -4.29 -0.47 18.94
CA ASP A 36 -4.94 0.22 17.81
C ASP A 36 -5.47 -0.75 16.76
N LEU A 37 -4.69 -1.79 16.43
CA LEU A 37 -5.15 -2.81 15.49
C LEU A 37 -6.22 -3.72 16.07
N ASP A 38 -6.17 -4.02 17.38
CA ASP A 38 -7.23 -4.78 18.03
C ASP A 38 -8.57 -4.02 17.97
N LYS A 39 -8.56 -2.72 18.30
CA LYS A 39 -9.75 -1.86 18.18
C LYS A 39 -10.31 -1.83 16.76
N GLU A 40 -9.44 -1.81 15.76
CA GLU A 40 -9.82 -1.71 14.35
C GLU A 40 -10.30 -3.06 13.79
N LEU A 41 -9.60 -4.15 14.08
CA LEU A 41 -9.83 -5.46 13.44
C LEU A 41 -10.74 -6.39 14.23
N MET A 42 -10.74 -6.33 15.57
CA MET A 42 -11.44 -7.32 16.40
C MET A 42 -12.88 -6.96 16.73
N ASN A 43 -13.31 -5.74 16.42
CA ASN A 43 -14.67 -5.26 16.68
C ASN A 43 -15.17 -5.56 18.12
N ARG A 44 -14.35 -5.22 19.13
CA ARG A 44 -14.65 -5.40 20.56
C ARG A 44 -14.87 -4.07 21.27
N PRO A 45 -15.82 -3.21 20.84
CA PRO A 45 -15.98 -1.86 21.40
C PRO A 45 -16.33 -1.86 22.88
N PHE A 46 -17.16 -2.80 23.33
CA PHE A 46 -17.55 -2.91 24.75
C PHE A 46 -16.37 -3.29 25.65
N TYR A 47 -15.50 -4.20 25.21
CA TYR A 47 -14.30 -4.57 25.93
C TYR A 47 -13.40 -3.35 26.14
N TRP A 48 -13.09 -2.63 25.07
CA TRP A 48 -12.22 -1.46 25.13
C TRP A 48 -12.81 -0.33 25.94
N HIS A 49 -14.12 -0.06 25.79
CA HIS A 49 -14.80 0.95 26.59
C HIS A 49 -14.75 0.61 28.09
N TYR A 50 -14.95 -0.65 28.46
CA TYR A 50 -14.88 -1.10 29.83
C TYR A 50 -13.47 -0.97 30.43
N VAL A 51 -12.47 -1.49 29.72
CA VAL A 51 -11.06 -1.48 30.15
C VAL A 51 -10.55 -0.04 30.32
N GLU A 52 -10.88 0.86 29.39
CA GLU A 52 -10.52 2.28 29.46
C GLU A 52 -11.20 2.99 30.64
N LYS A 53 -12.47 2.67 30.91
CA LYS A 53 -13.25 3.32 31.99
C LYS A 53 -12.76 2.93 33.36
N ILE A 54 -12.33 1.70 33.57
CA ILE A 54 -11.89 1.21 34.89
C ILE A 54 -10.37 1.30 35.07
N GLY A 55 -9.62 1.70 34.03
CA GLY A 55 -8.15 1.75 34.06
C GLY A 55 -7.48 0.38 34.21
N ALA A 56 -8.13 -0.70 33.74
CA ALA A 56 -7.58 -2.04 33.79
C ALA A 56 -6.46 -2.27 32.75
N GLU A 57 -5.68 -3.31 32.98
CA GLU A 57 -4.62 -3.70 32.04
C GLU A 57 -5.22 -4.07 30.68
N GLN A 58 -4.58 -3.59 29.62
CA GLN A 58 -5.05 -3.73 28.25
C GLN A 58 -4.45 -5.01 27.65
N HIS A 59 -5.31 -5.95 27.25
CA HIS A 59 -4.90 -7.21 26.65
C HIS A 59 -5.41 -7.33 25.20
N PRO A 60 -4.60 -6.89 24.21
CA PRO A 60 -4.92 -7.12 22.80
C PRO A 60 -5.00 -8.60 22.47
N ALA A 61 -5.96 -8.99 21.64
CA ALA A 61 -6.13 -10.38 21.26
C ALA A 61 -5.05 -10.84 20.26
N PRO A 62 -4.61 -12.09 20.34
CA PRO A 62 -3.86 -12.71 19.26
C PRO A 62 -4.80 -13.06 18.11
N LEU A 63 -4.31 -12.91 16.87
CA LEU A 63 -4.98 -13.41 15.68
C LEU A 63 -4.19 -14.56 15.07
N THR A 64 -4.88 -15.67 14.80
CA THR A 64 -4.32 -16.83 14.13
C THR A 64 -4.94 -16.96 12.75
N PHE A 65 -4.10 -16.94 11.71
CA PHE A 65 -4.51 -17.11 10.33
C PHE A 65 -3.98 -18.43 9.77
N LEU A 66 -4.84 -19.11 9.02
CA LEU A 66 -4.49 -20.27 8.22
C LEU A 66 -4.53 -19.85 6.74
N THR A 67 -3.42 -19.98 6.04
CA THR A 67 -3.29 -19.68 4.60
C THR A 67 -3.28 -20.94 3.74
N GLU A 68 -3.37 -22.13 4.35
CA GLU A 68 -3.55 -23.40 3.67
C GLU A 68 -4.83 -24.10 4.18
N LYS A 69 -5.59 -24.74 3.26
CA LYS A 69 -6.87 -25.40 3.59
C LYS A 69 -6.74 -26.54 4.60
N HIS A 70 -5.56 -27.11 4.72
CA HIS A 70 -5.26 -28.23 5.62
C HIS A 70 -4.27 -27.83 6.73
N GLY A 71 -4.16 -26.53 7.03
CA GLY A 71 -3.34 -26.05 8.13
C GLY A 71 -3.76 -26.68 9.46
N GLN A 72 -2.81 -27.23 10.21
CA GLN A 72 -3.09 -27.83 11.51
C GLN A 72 -3.31 -26.73 12.56
N GLY A 73 -4.35 -26.90 13.39
CA GLY A 73 -4.66 -26.02 14.52
C GLY A 73 -5.88 -25.13 14.32
N GLU A 74 -6.25 -24.43 15.39
CA GLU A 74 -7.32 -23.44 15.37
C GLU A 74 -6.84 -22.14 14.74
N GLY A 75 -7.67 -21.53 13.89
CA GLY A 75 -7.38 -20.26 13.24
C GLY A 75 -8.39 -19.91 12.15
N GLU A 76 -8.41 -18.65 11.75
CA GLU A 76 -9.26 -18.17 10.67
C GLU A 76 -8.62 -18.48 9.31
N PHE A 77 -9.29 -19.25 8.47
CA PHE A 77 -8.81 -19.53 7.12
C PHE A 77 -8.96 -18.28 6.25
N ILE A 78 -7.83 -17.78 5.74
CA ILE A 78 -7.76 -16.59 4.91
C ILE A 78 -7.53 -16.96 3.45
N HIS A 79 -8.42 -16.48 2.60
CA HIS A 79 -8.31 -16.57 1.16
C HIS A 79 -8.68 -15.21 0.51
N PHE A 80 -8.45 -15.05 -0.79
CA PHE A 80 -8.64 -13.77 -1.49
C PHE A 80 -10.05 -13.17 -1.33
N GLY A 81 -11.09 -13.99 -1.15
CA GLY A 81 -12.47 -13.53 -0.93
C GLY A 81 -12.89 -13.39 0.54
N SER A 82 -12.00 -13.62 1.51
CA SER A 82 -12.39 -13.55 2.92
C SER A 82 -12.65 -12.12 3.38
N PRO A 83 -13.73 -11.87 4.16
CA PRO A 83 -14.06 -10.54 4.69
C PRO A 83 -12.93 -9.96 5.54
N ARG A 84 -12.23 -10.79 6.30
CA ARG A 84 -11.10 -10.38 7.14
C ARG A 84 -9.95 -9.82 6.31
N LEU A 85 -9.62 -10.47 5.18
CA LEU A 85 -8.58 -9.96 4.30
C LEU A 85 -8.96 -8.60 3.70
N HIS A 86 -10.23 -8.42 3.35
CA HIS A 86 -10.75 -7.12 2.90
C HIS A 86 -10.62 -6.03 3.96
N GLN A 87 -10.97 -6.34 5.21
CA GLN A 87 -10.80 -5.43 6.34
C GLN A 87 -9.33 -5.03 6.54
N ILE A 88 -8.40 -5.99 6.41
CA ILE A 88 -6.96 -5.72 6.50
C ILE A 88 -6.49 -4.85 5.32
N PHE A 89 -7.00 -5.06 4.10
CA PHE A 89 -6.70 -4.18 2.96
C PHE A 89 -7.17 -2.75 3.18
N GLU A 90 -8.38 -2.55 3.71
CA GLU A 90 -8.88 -1.21 4.02
C GLU A 90 -8.08 -0.54 5.14
N SER A 91 -7.67 -1.29 6.16
CA SER A 91 -6.78 -0.79 7.20
C SER A 91 -5.41 -0.40 6.63
N ALA A 92 -4.80 -1.24 5.81
CA ALA A 92 -3.54 -0.94 5.14
C ALA A 92 -3.65 0.34 4.28
N LYS A 93 -4.75 0.49 3.56
CA LYS A 93 -5.03 1.69 2.74
C LYS A 93 -5.19 2.96 3.57
N LYS A 94 -5.90 2.90 4.71
CA LYS A 94 -6.05 4.03 5.63
C LYS A 94 -4.73 4.46 6.25
N ARG A 95 -3.86 3.50 6.58
CA ARG A 95 -2.55 3.73 7.21
C ARG A 95 -1.46 4.09 6.21
N SER A 96 -1.65 3.78 4.93
CA SER A 96 -0.69 4.13 3.89
C SER A 96 -0.75 5.62 3.58
N SER A 97 0.43 6.24 3.42
CA SER A 97 0.54 7.61 2.97
C SER A 97 1.33 7.64 1.66
N PHE A 98 2.53 8.13 1.68
CA PHE A 98 3.45 8.12 0.53
C PHE A 98 4.79 7.52 0.94
N ILE A 99 5.51 6.97 -0.04
CA ILE A 99 6.88 6.52 0.14
C ILE A 99 7.80 7.36 -0.72
N ARG A 100 8.99 7.70 -0.20
CA ARG A 100 10.07 8.30 -0.96
C ARG A 100 11.10 7.23 -1.28
N LEU A 101 11.39 7.07 -2.55
CA LEU A 101 12.37 6.12 -3.04
C LEU A 101 13.39 6.86 -3.92
N TYR A 102 14.61 6.34 -3.93
CA TYR A 102 15.70 6.85 -4.73
C TYR A 102 16.15 5.73 -5.67
N GLU A 103 16.51 6.09 -6.90
CA GLU A 103 17.11 5.16 -7.83
C GLU A 103 18.53 4.83 -7.38
N GLU A 104 18.83 3.52 -7.24
CA GLU A 104 20.18 3.06 -6.94
C GLU A 104 21.07 3.27 -8.15
N ASN A 105 22.14 4.02 -7.96
CA ASN A 105 23.12 4.22 -9.00
C ASN A 105 24.16 3.08 -8.97
N THR A 106 24.36 2.44 -10.10
CA THR A 106 25.39 1.43 -10.33
C THR A 106 26.65 2.02 -11.01
N GLY A 107 26.73 3.33 -11.09
CA GLY A 107 27.83 4.03 -11.76
C GLY A 107 29.07 4.26 -10.88
N SER A 108 30.11 4.79 -11.50
CA SER A 108 31.43 5.05 -10.94
C SER A 108 31.37 5.97 -9.71
N GLU A 109 32.11 5.64 -8.64
CA GLU A 109 32.21 6.33 -7.35
C GLU A 109 32.81 7.75 -7.39
N SER A 110 33.13 8.28 -8.57
CA SER A 110 33.88 9.53 -8.71
C SER A 110 33.09 10.77 -9.08
N THR A 111 31.78 10.67 -9.33
CA THR A 111 30.98 11.83 -9.80
C THR A 111 29.66 11.94 -9.05
N TYR A 112 29.37 13.12 -8.50
CA TYR A 112 28.07 13.40 -7.86
C TYR A 112 26.95 13.44 -8.89
N ILE A 113 25.92 12.63 -8.67
CA ILE A 113 24.78 12.44 -9.60
C ILE A 113 23.55 13.15 -9.07
N PRO A 114 22.96 14.10 -9.84
CA PRO A 114 21.71 14.73 -9.48
C PRO A 114 20.54 13.78 -9.68
N LEU A 115 19.70 13.61 -8.66
CA LEU A 115 18.47 12.83 -8.72
C LEU A 115 17.29 13.76 -8.97
N SER A 116 16.64 13.61 -10.13
CA SER A 116 15.46 14.40 -10.49
C SER A 116 14.21 13.91 -9.74
N PRO A 117 13.44 14.83 -9.12
CA PRO A 117 12.26 14.47 -8.36
C PRO A 117 11.05 14.17 -9.27
N TRP A 118 10.41 13.03 -9.03
CA TRP A 118 9.18 12.59 -9.69
C TRP A 118 8.07 12.36 -8.68
N LEU A 119 6.85 12.74 -9.01
CA LEU A 119 5.65 12.37 -8.29
C LEU A 119 4.95 11.23 -9.03
N ASN A 120 4.96 10.03 -8.44
CA ASN A 120 4.23 8.89 -8.97
C ASN A 120 2.84 8.80 -8.34
N LEU A 121 1.82 8.62 -9.16
CA LEU A 121 0.44 8.42 -8.75
C LEU A 121 -0.14 7.19 -9.47
N ASN A 122 -0.56 6.20 -8.69
CA ASN A 122 -1.29 5.03 -9.20
C ASN A 122 -2.75 5.17 -8.82
N VAL A 123 -3.64 5.15 -9.82
CA VAL A 123 -5.07 5.40 -9.65
C VAL A 123 -5.87 4.28 -10.29
N LYS A 124 -6.90 3.86 -9.59
CA LYS A 124 -7.96 3.00 -10.11
C LYS A 124 -9.17 3.86 -10.44
N ILE A 125 -9.59 3.87 -11.69
CA ILE A 125 -10.83 4.50 -12.15
C ILE A 125 -11.85 3.38 -12.27
N SER A 126 -12.99 3.53 -11.58
CA SER A 126 -14.10 2.58 -11.66
C SER A 126 -15.30 3.25 -12.33
N TYR A 127 -15.68 2.72 -13.47
CA TYR A 127 -16.92 3.09 -14.17
C TYR A 127 -18.01 2.12 -13.72
N LEU A 128 -19.12 2.66 -13.27
CA LEU A 128 -20.27 1.92 -12.74
C LEU A 128 -21.53 2.30 -13.52
N CYS A 129 -22.09 1.34 -14.22
CA CYS A 129 -23.40 1.33 -14.81
C CYS A 129 -23.99 -0.07 -14.59
N ASP A 130 -24.82 -0.59 -15.48
CA ASP A 130 -25.24 -2.00 -15.45
C ASP A 130 -24.05 -2.99 -15.55
N ARG A 131 -22.96 -2.50 -16.10
CA ARG A 131 -21.65 -3.18 -16.14
C ARG A 131 -20.62 -2.41 -15.32
N LYS A 132 -19.58 -3.08 -14.89
CA LYS A 132 -18.46 -2.48 -14.17
C LYS A 132 -17.18 -2.60 -14.98
N LYS A 133 -16.51 -1.45 -15.20
CA LYS A 133 -15.18 -1.40 -15.83
C LYS A 133 -14.18 -0.71 -14.89
N ASP A 134 -13.11 -1.40 -14.56
CA ASP A 134 -12.03 -0.85 -13.76
C ASP A 134 -10.79 -0.61 -14.64
N VAL A 135 -10.26 0.60 -14.61
CA VAL A 135 -9.04 1.00 -15.34
C VAL A 135 -7.97 1.41 -14.35
N LEU A 136 -6.77 0.84 -14.49
CA LEU A 136 -5.62 1.22 -13.68
C LEU A 136 -4.73 2.18 -14.47
N LEU A 137 -4.49 3.35 -13.90
CA LEU A 137 -3.57 4.35 -14.43
C LEU A 137 -2.35 4.48 -13.51
N SER A 138 -1.18 4.48 -14.10
CA SER A 138 0.06 4.84 -13.42
C SER A 138 0.67 6.05 -14.11
N LEU A 139 0.79 7.15 -13.38
CA LEU A 139 1.25 8.43 -13.89
C LEU A 139 2.49 8.88 -13.13
N GLY A 140 3.50 9.34 -13.84
CA GLY A 140 4.66 10.04 -13.30
C GLY A 140 4.62 11.50 -13.72
N LEU A 141 4.80 12.41 -12.76
CA LEU A 141 4.99 13.83 -13.03
C LEU A 141 6.40 14.26 -12.64
N HIS A 142 7.17 14.72 -13.60
CA HIS A 142 8.49 15.32 -13.34
C HIS A 142 8.32 16.67 -12.65
N LEU A 143 8.80 16.77 -11.41
CA LEU A 143 8.54 17.96 -10.57
C LEU A 143 9.40 19.20 -10.92
N ILE A 144 10.23 19.10 -11.95
CA ILE A 144 10.99 20.25 -12.49
C ILE A 144 10.32 20.74 -13.78
N SER A 145 10.21 19.88 -14.81
CA SER A 145 9.68 20.24 -16.13
C SER A 145 8.15 20.27 -16.20
N GLY A 146 7.47 19.52 -15.34
CA GLY A 146 6.00 19.34 -15.40
C GLY A 146 5.55 18.30 -16.43
N GLN A 147 6.47 17.58 -17.05
CA GLN A 147 6.17 16.49 -17.98
C GLN A 147 5.41 15.37 -17.27
N ILE A 148 4.36 14.85 -17.91
CA ILE A 148 3.59 13.71 -17.42
C ILE A 148 3.91 12.49 -18.28
N GLU A 149 4.24 11.37 -17.64
CA GLU A 149 4.43 10.07 -18.26
C GLU A 149 3.33 9.10 -17.83
N GLU A 150 2.71 8.45 -18.80
CA GLU A 150 1.78 7.35 -18.56
C GLU A 150 2.55 6.04 -18.38
N ARG A 151 1.92 5.04 -17.72
CA ARG A 151 2.51 3.73 -17.42
C ARG A 151 3.83 3.82 -16.64
N PHE A 152 3.94 4.82 -15.79
CA PHE A 152 5.19 5.12 -15.07
C PHE A 152 5.67 3.96 -14.18
N ILE A 153 4.76 3.15 -13.63
CA ILE A 153 5.12 1.97 -12.84
C ILE A 153 5.93 0.93 -13.64
N ASP A 154 5.69 0.83 -14.96
CA ASP A 154 6.42 -0.11 -15.81
C ASP A 154 7.88 0.35 -15.99
N ASN A 155 8.11 1.67 -15.99
CA ASN A 155 9.45 2.24 -16.00
C ASN A 155 10.14 2.06 -14.64
N LEU A 156 9.41 2.23 -13.54
CA LEU A 156 9.94 2.00 -12.19
C LEU A 156 10.34 0.54 -11.93
N LYS A 157 9.59 -0.43 -12.45
CA LYS A 157 9.91 -1.86 -12.31
C LYS A 157 11.26 -2.26 -12.91
N LYS A 158 11.76 -1.49 -13.89
CA LYS A 158 13.06 -1.73 -14.53
C LYS A 158 14.23 -1.16 -13.74
N ARG A 159 13.95 -0.36 -12.72
CA ARG A 159 14.94 0.35 -11.90
C ARG A 159 15.07 -0.29 -10.53
N ARG A 160 16.26 -0.23 -9.96
CA ARG A 160 16.46 -0.57 -8.55
C ARG A 160 16.17 0.66 -7.72
N LEU A 161 15.28 0.52 -6.75
CA LEU A 161 14.83 1.62 -5.91
C LEU A 161 15.09 1.27 -4.44
N SER A 162 15.61 2.22 -3.69
CA SER A 162 15.92 2.12 -2.27
C SER A 162 15.28 3.26 -1.48
N PRO A 163 14.83 3.07 -0.24
CA PRO A 163 14.42 4.14 0.65
C PRO A 163 15.59 4.99 1.14
N LYS A 164 16.82 4.48 1.04
CA LYS A 164 18.04 5.21 1.36
C LYS A 164 18.53 6.01 0.15
N LEU A 165 18.98 7.25 0.41
CA LEU A 165 19.70 8.04 -0.59
C LEU A 165 21.05 7.34 -0.87
N PRO A 166 21.34 6.99 -2.14
CA PRO A 166 22.63 6.38 -2.50
C PRO A 166 23.80 7.33 -2.25
N ASP A 167 24.96 6.77 -1.98
CA ASP A 167 26.20 7.54 -1.87
C ASP A 167 26.49 8.24 -3.20
N TYR A 168 27.16 9.38 -3.14
CA TYR A 168 27.47 10.24 -4.30
C TYR A 168 26.26 10.74 -5.12
N CYS A 169 25.04 10.67 -4.54
CA CYS A 169 23.83 11.20 -5.14
C CYS A 169 23.27 12.36 -4.32
N PHE A 170 22.67 13.34 -5.00
CA PHE A 170 21.94 14.41 -4.32
C PHE A 170 20.59 14.69 -4.98
N PRO A 171 19.52 14.87 -4.19
CA PRO A 171 18.22 15.20 -4.73
C PRO A 171 18.18 16.65 -5.21
N VAL A 172 17.73 16.86 -6.44
CA VAL A 172 17.48 18.20 -6.98
C VAL A 172 16.18 18.74 -6.37
N THR A 173 16.17 20.03 -6.06
CA THR A 173 14.99 20.69 -5.49
C THR A 173 13.84 20.71 -6.50
N ALA A 174 12.66 20.24 -6.07
CA ALA A 174 11.46 20.28 -6.88
C ALA A 174 10.98 21.73 -7.10
N LEU A 175 10.76 22.14 -8.34
CA LEU A 175 10.17 23.44 -8.69
C LEU A 175 8.64 23.40 -8.50
N ILE A 176 8.03 22.26 -8.75
CA ILE A 176 6.60 22.01 -8.56
C ILE A 176 6.39 21.34 -7.21
N LYS A 177 5.69 22.00 -6.28
CA LYS A 177 5.36 21.42 -4.99
C LYS A 177 4.49 20.16 -5.19
N PRO A 178 4.64 19.09 -4.38
CA PRO A 178 3.90 17.84 -4.53
C PRO A 178 2.37 18.04 -4.58
N GLN A 179 1.81 18.94 -3.78
CA GLN A 179 0.37 19.22 -3.80
C GLN A 179 -0.08 19.86 -5.13
N SER A 180 0.70 20.80 -5.67
CA SER A 180 0.43 21.38 -6.99
C SER A 180 0.57 20.33 -8.09
N GLY A 181 1.54 19.43 -7.95
CA GLY A 181 1.73 18.28 -8.82
C GLY A 181 0.52 17.36 -8.80
N LEU A 182 0.01 17.03 -7.61
CA LEU A 182 -1.20 16.22 -7.46
C LEU A 182 -2.42 16.87 -8.14
N THR A 183 -2.58 18.18 -7.98
CA THR A 183 -3.67 18.93 -8.65
C THR A 183 -3.55 18.85 -10.19
N ARG A 184 -2.33 18.94 -10.74
CA ARG A 184 -2.09 18.77 -12.18
C ARG A 184 -2.44 17.36 -12.66
N LEU A 185 -2.02 16.33 -11.91
CA LEU A 185 -2.36 14.94 -12.23
C LEU A 185 -3.86 14.68 -12.15
N LYS A 186 -4.57 15.21 -11.14
CA LYS A 186 -6.03 15.12 -11.06
C LYS A 186 -6.70 15.73 -12.28
N ARG A 187 -6.29 16.93 -12.71
CA ARG A 187 -6.81 17.58 -13.91
C ARG A 187 -6.54 16.77 -15.19
N PHE A 188 -5.37 16.17 -15.29
CA PHE A 188 -5.02 15.28 -16.40
C PHE A 188 -5.94 14.06 -16.45
N ILE A 189 -6.18 13.42 -15.29
CA ILE A 189 -7.10 12.28 -15.16
C ILE A 189 -8.52 12.67 -15.55
N SER A 190 -9.06 13.81 -15.07
CA SER A 190 -10.40 14.28 -15.43
C SER A 190 -10.57 14.44 -16.94
N LYS A 191 -9.59 15.10 -17.60
CA LYS A 191 -9.60 15.22 -19.06
C LYS A 191 -9.56 13.88 -19.78
N ARG A 192 -8.78 12.92 -19.24
CA ARG A 192 -8.69 11.59 -19.82
C ARG A 192 -10.02 10.83 -19.73
N ILE A 193 -10.72 10.95 -18.59
CA ILE A 193 -12.04 10.36 -18.39
C ILE A 193 -13.07 10.95 -19.37
N GLU A 194 -13.05 12.27 -19.55
CA GLU A 194 -13.95 12.97 -20.49
C GLU A 194 -13.72 12.56 -21.96
N GLN A 195 -12.52 12.17 -22.31
CA GLN A 195 -12.13 11.78 -23.68
C GLN A 195 -12.28 10.27 -23.93
N GLU A 196 -12.57 9.48 -22.91
CA GLU A 196 -12.70 8.03 -23.06
C GLU A 196 -14.04 7.70 -23.75
N ASP A 197 -13.99 6.72 -24.65
CA ASP A 197 -15.18 6.17 -25.29
C ASP A 197 -15.99 5.39 -24.26
N HIS A 198 -17.24 5.80 -24.07
CA HIS A 198 -18.20 5.17 -23.16
C HIS A 198 -19.21 4.26 -23.88
N SER A 199 -19.02 3.96 -25.17
CA SER A 199 -19.89 3.07 -25.96
C SER A 199 -20.06 1.65 -25.36
N TRP A 200 -19.14 1.24 -24.50
CA TRP A 200 -19.22 -0.04 -23.76
C TRP A 200 -20.37 -0.06 -22.71
N ALA A 201 -20.93 1.10 -22.38
CA ALA A 201 -21.99 1.24 -21.37
C ALA A 201 -23.41 1.10 -21.97
N GLU A 202 -23.51 1.14 -23.30
CA GLU A 202 -24.71 0.84 -24.09
C GLU A 202 -24.75 -0.68 -24.37
#